data_501303e467230a6b049a9f4a0631366c
#
_entry.id   501303e467230a6b049a9f4a0631366c
#
_cell.length_a   1.000
_cell.length_b   1.000
_cell.length_c   1.000
_cell.angle_alpha   90.00
_cell.angle_beta   90.00
_cell.angle_gamma   90.00
#
_symmetry.space_group_name_H-M   'P 1'
#
loop_
_entity.id
_entity.type
_entity.pdbx_description
1 polymer ?
#
loop_
_entity_poly.entity_id
_entity_poly.type
_entity_poly.pdbx_seq_one_letter_code
_entity_poly.pdbx_strand_id
1 'polypeptide(L)'
;MGKKVFQMSDTAYLDQAAAWSKDLTRMKSRGPGDTENAMRQIEREYGIDYGFLWSLRYRRDRLKIISLSVYEGIATAYRSECERQMRKLAHEIRITEEIAGANSAAVHAAKALVGEG
;
A
#
# COMPACT_ATOMS: atom_id res chain seq x y z
N MET A 1 0.67 18.72 31.53
CA MET A 1 0.68 18.61 31.27
C MET A 1 1.39 18.13 30.41
N GLY A 2 1.75 18.05 30.29
CA GLY A 2 2.53 17.63 29.65
C GLY A 2 2.45 16.66 28.65
N LYS A 3 2.58 15.80 28.64
CA LYS A 3 2.61 14.97 27.78
C LYS A 3 1.57 14.31 27.51
N LYS A 4 0.70 14.74 27.21
CA LYS A 4 -0.31 14.14 26.99
C LYS A 4 -0.30 13.47 25.75
N VAL A 5 -0.70 12.25 25.59
CA VAL A 5 -0.96 11.57 24.34
C VAL A 5 -2.15 12.24 23.72
N PHE A 6 -1.97 12.77 22.54
CA PHE A 6 -3.07 13.39 21.82
C PHE A 6 -3.92 12.28 21.24
N GLN A 7 -5.14 12.18 21.66
CA GLN A 7 -6.07 11.15 21.21
C GLN A 7 -7.23 11.77 20.43
N MET A 8 -7.63 11.08 19.39
CA MET A 8 -8.73 11.52 18.54
C MET A 8 -9.89 10.57 18.72
N SER A 9 -11.03 11.11 19.13
CA SER A 9 -12.21 10.29 19.42
C SER A 9 -13.26 10.34 18.31
N ASP A 10 -13.00 11.09 17.25
CA ASP A 10 -13.92 11.18 16.12
C ASP A 10 -13.92 9.87 15.36
N THR A 11 -15.09 9.33 15.11
CA THR A 11 -15.21 8.08 14.37
C THR A 11 -14.64 8.21 12.96
N ALA A 12 -14.62 9.41 12.41
CA ALA A 12 -14.05 9.63 11.08
C ALA A 12 -12.58 9.25 11.02
N TYR A 13 -11.82 9.55 12.09
CA TYR A 13 -10.41 9.19 12.12
C TYR A 13 -10.24 7.67 12.22
N LEU A 14 -11.07 7.03 13.01
CA LEU A 14 -11.02 5.58 13.13
C LEU A 14 -11.42 4.91 11.82
N ASP A 15 -12.44 5.43 11.16
CA ASP A 15 -12.89 4.90 9.88
C ASP A 15 -11.80 5.05 8.82
N GLN A 16 -11.11 6.20 8.80
CA GLN A 16 -10.03 6.41 7.86
C GLN A 16 -8.87 5.49 8.14
N ALA A 17 -8.51 5.33 9.43
CA ALA A 17 -7.43 4.43 9.80
C ALA A 17 -7.77 2.99 9.41
N ALA A 18 -9.03 2.60 9.59
CA ALA A 18 -9.46 1.25 9.22
C ALA A 18 -9.37 1.05 7.70
N ALA A 19 -9.76 2.05 6.92
CA ALA A 19 -9.68 1.96 5.46
C ALA A 19 -8.23 1.84 5.01
N TRP A 20 -7.34 2.67 5.54
CA TRP A 20 -5.93 2.61 5.21
C TRP A 20 -5.32 1.28 5.62
N SER A 21 -5.68 0.81 6.82
CA SER A 21 -5.16 -0.45 7.33
C SER A 21 -5.60 -1.63 6.47
N LYS A 22 -6.84 -1.59 6.00
CA LYS A 22 -7.35 -2.63 5.11
C LYS A 22 -6.58 -2.66 3.79
N ASP A 23 -6.38 -1.50 3.20
CA ASP A 23 -5.64 -1.41 1.94
C ASP A 23 -4.18 -1.81 2.12
N LEU A 24 -3.58 -1.35 3.23
CA LEU A 24 -2.20 -1.68 3.55
C LEU A 24 -2.03 -3.19 3.70
N THR A 25 -2.95 -3.82 4.43
CA THR A 25 -2.93 -5.27 4.62
C THR A 25 -3.04 -5.99 3.28
N ARG A 26 -3.92 -5.50 2.41
CA ARG A 26 -4.08 -6.09 1.08
C ARG A 26 -2.77 -5.98 0.27
N MET A 27 -2.12 -4.84 0.34
CA MET A 27 -0.87 -4.64 -0.39
C MET A 27 0.25 -5.54 0.10
N LYS A 28 0.24 -5.88 1.39
CA LYS A 28 1.26 -6.75 1.96
C LYS A 28 0.91 -8.22 1.88
N SER A 29 -0.33 -8.54 1.56
CA SER A 29 -0.80 -9.92 1.50
C SER A 29 -0.33 -10.59 0.22
N ARG A 30 0.02 -11.85 0.32
CA ARG A 30 0.43 -12.64 -0.83
C ARG A 30 -0.73 -13.39 -1.47
N GLY A 31 -1.90 -13.33 -0.85
CA GLY A 31 -3.08 -14.00 -1.36
C GLY A 31 -4.03 -14.37 -0.25
N PRO A 32 -5.05 -15.17 -0.57
CA PRO A 32 -6.05 -15.56 0.42
C PRO A 32 -5.40 -16.27 1.60
N GLY A 33 -5.85 -15.95 2.80
CA GLY A 33 -5.34 -16.59 4.01
C GLY A 33 -4.06 -15.99 4.54
N ASP A 34 -3.56 -14.91 3.94
CA ASP A 34 -2.30 -14.32 4.35
C ASP A 34 -2.47 -13.06 5.19
N THR A 35 -3.70 -12.80 5.66
CA THR A 35 -3.99 -11.55 6.36
C THR A 35 -3.17 -11.38 7.64
N GLU A 36 -3.05 -12.42 8.43
CA GLU A 36 -2.29 -12.33 9.67
C GLU A 36 -0.82 -12.04 9.39
N ASN A 37 -0.24 -12.74 8.44
CA ASN A 37 1.16 -12.50 8.07
C ASN A 37 1.36 -11.07 7.59
N ALA A 38 0.42 -10.56 6.80
CA ALA A 38 0.50 -9.20 6.29
C ALA A 38 0.49 -8.20 7.45
N MET A 39 -0.41 -8.40 8.41
CA MET A 39 -0.48 -7.50 9.56
C MET A 39 0.75 -7.59 10.45
N ARG A 40 1.32 -8.79 10.60
CA ARG A 40 2.57 -8.95 11.35
C ARG A 40 3.72 -8.26 10.64
N GLN A 41 3.74 -8.31 9.33
CA GLN A 41 4.76 -7.62 8.56
C GLN A 41 4.65 -6.11 8.71
N ILE A 42 3.42 -5.58 8.70
CA ILE A 42 3.19 -4.16 8.92
C ILE A 42 3.71 -3.75 10.29
N GLU A 43 3.46 -4.57 11.29
CA GLU A 43 3.96 -4.31 12.64
C GLU A 43 5.48 -4.23 12.64
N ARG A 44 6.14 -5.20 12.00
CA ARG A 44 7.60 -5.22 11.97
C ARG A 44 8.20 -4.05 11.21
N GLU A 45 7.58 -3.68 10.10
CA GLU A 45 8.14 -2.64 9.24
C GLU A 45 7.83 -1.23 9.71
N TYR A 46 6.66 -1.05 10.30
CA TYR A 46 6.19 0.30 10.62
C TYR A 46 5.94 0.54 12.10
N GLY A 47 6.09 -0.49 12.91
CA GLY A 47 5.93 -0.33 14.35
C GLY A 47 4.50 -0.15 14.80
N ILE A 48 3.52 -0.54 13.99
CA ILE A 48 2.11 -0.44 14.33
C ILE A 48 1.69 -1.72 15.02
N ASP A 49 1.09 -1.60 16.20
CA ASP A 49 0.71 -2.76 16.99
C ASP A 49 -0.23 -3.69 16.22
N TYR A 50 0.12 -4.96 16.18
CA TYR A 50 -0.69 -5.97 15.49
C TYR A 50 -2.10 -6.02 16.08
N GLY A 51 -2.20 -5.97 17.41
CA GLY A 51 -3.50 -6.05 18.05
C GLY A 51 -4.41 -4.92 17.65
N PHE A 52 -3.85 -3.73 17.46
CA PHE A 52 -4.66 -2.60 17.03
C PHE A 52 -5.08 -2.76 15.56
N LEU A 53 -4.17 -3.24 14.71
CA LEU A 53 -4.52 -3.53 13.31
C LEU A 53 -5.64 -4.56 13.25
N TRP A 54 -5.54 -5.60 14.08
CA TRP A 54 -6.55 -6.63 14.15
C TRP A 54 -7.91 -6.04 14.58
N SER A 55 -7.87 -5.17 15.58
CA SER A 55 -9.09 -4.55 16.09
C SER A 55 -9.73 -3.63 15.04
N LEU A 56 -8.92 -2.90 14.29
CA LEU A 56 -9.44 -2.06 13.22
C LEU A 56 -10.16 -2.89 12.16
N ARG A 57 -9.67 -4.10 11.92
CA ARG A 57 -10.26 -4.96 10.90
C ARG A 57 -11.51 -5.68 11.39
N TYR A 58 -11.45 -6.20 12.60
CA TYR A 58 -12.49 -7.09 13.08
C TYR A 58 -13.36 -6.53 14.20
N ARG A 59 -12.94 -5.46 14.85
CA ARG A 59 -13.65 -4.89 15.98
C ARG A 59 -13.72 -3.37 15.88
N ARG A 60 -13.83 -2.86 14.67
CA ARG A 60 -13.83 -1.41 14.45
C ARG A 60 -14.88 -0.70 15.30
N ASP A 61 -16.06 -1.28 15.41
CA ASP A 61 -17.16 -0.66 16.14
C ASP A 61 -16.94 -0.58 17.64
N ARG A 62 -15.96 -1.33 18.15
CA ARG A 62 -15.63 -1.29 19.57
C ARG A 62 -14.56 -0.29 19.92
N LEU A 63 -13.89 0.24 18.91
CA LEU A 63 -12.85 1.23 19.11
C LEU A 63 -13.49 2.59 19.20
N LYS A 64 -13.08 3.37 20.24
CA LYS A 64 -13.64 4.69 20.47
C LYS A 64 -12.67 5.80 20.20
N ILE A 65 -11.39 5.53 20.34
CA ILE A 65 -10.36 6.56 20.16
C ILE A 65 -9.16 5.94 19.45
N ILE A 66 -8.36 6.81 18.87
CA ILE A 66 -7.10 6.42 18.29
C ILE A 66 -6.10 7.50 18.63
N SER A 67 -4.89 7.12 19.03
CA SER A 67 -3.87 8.11 19.32
C SER A 67 -3.39 8.74 18.02
N LEU A 68 -2.96 10.00 18.12
CA LEU A 68 -2.44 10.68 16.95
C LEU A 68 -1.23 9.95 16.36
N SER A 69 -0.36 9.45 17.21
CA SER A 69 0.84 8.77 16.73
C SER A 69 0.50 7.51 15.96
N VAL A 70 -0.49 6.75 16.40
CA VAL A 70 -0.93 5.55 15.68
C VAL A 70 -1.59 5.93 14.37
N TYR A 71 -2.44 6.93 14.40
CA TYR A 71 -3.11 7.41 13.19
C TYR A 71 -2.08 7.85 12.15
N GLU A 72 -1.11 8.65 12.57
CA GLU A 72 -0.07 9.11 11.66
C GLU A 72 0.84 7.99 11.21
N GLY A 73 1.08 7.01 12.08
CA GLY A 73 1.86 5.83 11.73
C GLY A 73 1.21 5.04 10.62
N ILE A 74 -0.11 4.85 10.71
CA ILE A 74 -0.87 4.13 9.68
C ILE A 74 -0.87 4.95 8.39
N ALA A 75 -1.07 6.26 8.48
CA ALA A 75 -1.05 7.13 7.30
C ALA A 75 0.32 7.06 6.61
N THR A 76 1.39 7.10 7.39
CA THR A 76 2.75 7.04 6.86
C THR A 76 3.01 5.70 6.18
N ALA A 77 2.60 4.61 6.83
CA ALA A 77 2.78 3.28 6.27
C ALA A 77 2.01 3.15 4.96
N TYR A 78 0.78 3.62 4.95
CA TYR A 78 -0.06 3.57 3.76
C TYR A 78 0.58 4.36 2.61
N ARG A 79 1.03 5.58 2.91
CA ARG A 79 1.67 6.42 1.89
C ARG A 79 2.94 5.77 1.36
N SER A 80 3.74 5.21 2.25
CA SER A 80 4.98 4.56 1.89
C SER A 80 4.74 3.38 0.95
N GLU A 81 3.73 2.57 1.26
CA GLU A 81 3.42 1.41 0.42
C GLU A 81 2.82 1.83 -0.91
N CYS A 82 1.99 2.88 -0.92
CA CYS A 82 1.48 3.40 -2.18
C CYS A 82 2.61 3.89 -3.07
N GLU A 83 3.59 4.59 -2.49
CA GLU A 83 4.74 5.06 -3.26
C GLU A 83 5.56 3.91 -3.81
N ARG A 84 5.71 2.86 -3.00
CA ARG A 84 6.43 1.66 -3.45
C ARG A 84 5.70 1.01 -4.62
N GLN A 85 4.38 0.90 -4.54
CA GLN A 85 3.59 0.34 -5.62
C GLN A 85 3.68 1.20 -6.89
N MET A 86 3.66 2.51 -6.72
CA MET A 86 3.79 3.41 -7.87
C MET A 86 5.14 3.27 -8.54
N ARG A 87 6.21 3.18 -7.76
CA ARG A 87 7.54 2.99 -8.34
C ARG A 87 7.65 1.67 -9.09
N LYS A 88 7.06 0.62 -8.53
CA LYS A 88 7.06 -0.68 -9.17
C LYS A 88 6.29 -0.64 -10.49
N LEU A 89 5.12 0.00 -10.47
CA LEU A 89 4.32 0.13 -11.67
C LEU A 89 5.04 0.95 -12.74
N ALA A 90 5.66 2.05 -12.33
CA ALA A 90 6.41 2.88 -13.27
C ALA A 90 7.55 2.09 -13.92
N HIS A 91 8.22 1.25 -13.12
CA HIS A 91 9.28 0.41 -13.63
C HIS A 91 8.75 -0.59 -14.65
N GLU A 92 7.61 -1.22 -14.34
CA GLU A 92 7.00 -2.19 -15.23
C GLU A 92 6.54 -1.54 -16.54
N ILE A 93 6.00 -0.33 -16.44
CA ILE A 93 5.59 0.40 -17.63
C ILE A 93 6.81 0.71 -18.50
N ARG A 94 7.90 1.15 -17.88
CA ARG A 94 9.10 1.49 -18.62
C ARG A 94 9.66 0.27 -19.36
N ILE A 95 9.69 -0.89 -18.69
CA ILE A 95 10.16 -2.11 -19.30
C ILE A 95 9.24 -2.50 -20.46
N THR A 96 7.94 -2.39 -20.26
CA THR A 96 6.98 -2.72 -21.32
C THR A 96 7.19 -1.81 -22.53
N GLU A 97 7.41 -0.52 -22.28
CA GLU A 97 7.65 0.42 -23.37
C GLU A 97 8.93 0.11 -24.11
N GLU A 98 9.96 -0.29 -23.39
CA GLU A 98 11.23 -0.67 -24.02
C GLU A 98 11.05 -1.89 -24.89
N ILE A 99 10.31 -2.88 -24.40
CA ILE A 99 10.05 -4.08 -25.18
C ILE A 99 9.22 -3.75 -26.41
N ALA A 100 8.18 -2.93 -26.24
CA ALA A 100 7.32 -2.52 -27.34
C ALA A 100 8.11 -1.74 -28.38
N GLY A 101 9.01 -0.85 -27.92
CA GLY A 101 9.86 -0.08 -28.80
C GLY A 101 10.81 -0.98 -29.59
N ALA A 102 11.40 -1.97 -28.91
CA ALA A 102 12.28 -2.92 -29.57
C ALA A 102 11.52 -3.72 -30.61
N ASN A 103 10.30 -4.15 -30.26
CA ASN A 103 9.46 -4.89 -31.21
C ASN A 103 9.10 -4.03 -32.38
N SER A 104 8.77 -2.77 -32.16
CA SER A 104 8.44 -1.84 -33.25
C SER A 104 9.64 -1.64 -34.18
N ALA A 105 10.83 -1.49 -33.61
CA ALA A 105 12.01 -1.33 -34.41
C ALA A 105 12.28 -2.57 -35.26
N ALA A 106 12.08 -3.74 -34.67
CA ALA A 106 12.25 -5.00 -35.42
C ALA A 106 11.24 -5.11 -36.56
N VAL A 107 9.99 -4.70 -36.29
CA VAL A 107 8.96 -4.73 -37.33
C VAL A 107 9.30 -3.77 -38.46
N HIS A 108 9.76 -2.56 -38.11
CA HIS A 108 10.16 -1.59 -39.12
C HIS A 108 11.30 -2.10 -39.97
N ALA A 109 12.28 -2.70 -39.32
CA ALA A 109 13.42 -3.26 -40.03
C ALA A 109 12.98 -4.38 -40.98
N ALA A 110 12.09 -5.25 -40.52
CA ALA A 110 11.59 -6.33 -41.34
C ALA A 110 10.81 -5.80 -42.53
N LYS A 111 10.00 -4.78 -42.33
CA LYS A 111 9.25 -4.18 -43.42
C LYS A 111 10.15 -3.54 -44.45
N ALA A 112 11.21 -2.89 -43.98
CA ALA A 112 12.16 -2.29 -44.89
C ALA A 112 12.85 -3.35 -45.74
N LEU A 113 13.16 -4.49 -45.15
CA LEU A 113 13.81 -5.56 -45.86
C LEU A 113 12.94 -6.15 -46.96
N VAL A 114 11.63 -6.17 -46.73
CA VAL A 114 10.72 -6.72 -47.75
C VAL A 114 10.13 -5.62 -48.64
N GLY A 115 10.60 -4.39 -48.49
CA GLY A 115 10.16 -3.32 -49.36
C GLY A 115 8.80 -2.71 -49.03
N GLU A 116 8.32 -2.91 -47.82
CA GLU A 116 7.06 -2.32 -47.42
C GLU A 116 7.32 -1.06 -46.67
N GLY A 117 7.50 -0.12 -47.20
CA GLY A 117 7.82 1.15 -46.64
C GLY A 117 7.18 1.60 -45.33
#